data_2d70393cd94d79c148d7756356076a6b
#
_entry.id   2d70393cd94d79c148d7756356076a6b
#
_cell.length_a   1.000
_cell.length_b   1.000
_cell.length_c   1.000
_cell.angle_alpha   90.00
_cell.angle_beta   90.00
_cell.angle_gamma   90.00
#
_symmetry.space_group_name_H-M   'P 1'
#
loop_
_entity.id
_entity.type
_entity.pdbx_description
1 polymer ?
#
loop_
_entity_poly.entity_id
_entity_poly.type
_entity_poly.pdbx_seq_one_letter_code
_entity_poly.pdbx_strand_id
1 'polypeptide(L)'
;MPEPSAAALLATVAVAAAGWAARRCPRRRASGRRGFTLVELLVVIAIIATLIGLLLPAVQSAREAARRIQCGNNLKQLGLGLHSYNAAYRMLPGYMTDKFGFEGTNWSWGAAILQFIEQGPLYDFLGVSQVDAHVAGADANKLAAMQQAIPTFRCPTETGPVINSDWNAMRRGFGRPFAPTTISNYVGSNHSHRNNRTPATNGVFVNVGYNAAYLTHLKRIGLRHITDGTSKTIAIGERAHRLRGVLLRASVVFGVGDSDENQNNYGTSTVVGDGGWTINSDVKGFSSLHAGTPQFLMADGAMRSISEDIDHRTDAPINCTFEYLIGRADDNVTGSF
;
A
#
# COMPACT_ATOMS: atom_id res chain seq x y z
N MET A 1 10.53 10.67 -12.42
CA MET A 1 10.98 10.81 -13.81
C MET A 1 10.14 9.85 -14.65
N PRO A 2 9.44 10.30 -15.68
CA PRO A 2 8.71 9.39 -16.53
C PRO A 2 9.69 8.58 -17.38
N GLU A 3 9.52 7.27 -17.41
CA GLU A 3 10.27 6.39 -18.31
C GLU A 3 9.95 6.76 -19.77
N PRO A 4 10.95 6.81 -20.66
CA PRO A 4 10.71 7.06 -22.07
C PRO A 4 9.90 5.89 -22.65
N SER A 5 8.79 6.22 -23.32
CA SER A 5 7.95 5.22 -23.99
C SER A 5 8.75 4.46 -25.05
N ALA A 6 8.41 3.19 -25.29
CA ALA A 6 9.06 2.34 -26.29
C ALA A 6 9.11 2.96 -27.70
N ALA A 7 8.18 3.89 -28.00
CA ALA A 7 8.17 4.68 -29.22
C ALA A 7 9.34 5.67 -29.32
N ALA A 8 9.82 6.21 -28.19
CA ALA A 8 10.96 7.12 -28.17
C ALA A 8 12.30 6.41 -28.42
N LEU A 9 12.42 5.14 -28.01
CA LEU A 9 13.61 4.32 -28.25
C LEU A 9 13.73 3.89 -29.73
N LEU A 10 12.62 3.64 -30.39
CA LEU A 10 12.62 3.33 -31.83
C LEU A 10 12.94 4.55 -32.69
N ALA A 11 12.55 5.75 -32.28
CA ALA A 11 12.87 6.98 -32.98
C ALA A 11 14.35 7.36 -32.85
N THR A 12 15.00 7.07 -31.74
CA THR A 12 16.43 7.37 -31.54
C THR A 12 17.34 6.47 -32.36
N VAL A 13 16.97 5.24 -32.63
CA VAL A 13 17.73 4.32 -33.51
C VAL A 13 17.63 4.76 -34.99
N ALA A 14 16.51 5.32 -35.41
CA ALA A 14 16.33 5.82 -36.79
C ALA A 14 17.13 7.12 -37.09
N VAL A 15 17.28 8.02 -36.10
CA VAL A 15 18.00 9.29 -36.29
C VAL A 15 19.52 9.10 -36.26
N ALA A 16 20.03 8.10 -35.56
CA ALA A 16 21.47 7.81 -35.54
C ALA A 16 22.03 7.32 -36.90
N ALA A 17 21.16 6.80 -37.78
CA ALA A 17 21.55 6.33 -39.11
C ALA A 17 21.69 7.46 -40.16
N ALA A 18 21.11 8.64 -39.92
CA ALA A 18 21.06 9.72 -40.92
C ALA A 18 22.19 10.76 -40.82
N GLY A 19 22.98 10.75 -39.76
CA GLY A 19 23.96 11.81 -39.44
C GLY A 19 25.39 11.60 -39.98
N TRP A 20 25.69 10.57 -40.74
CA TRP A 20 27.08 10.18 -41.06
C TRP A 20 27.49 10.36 -42.53
N ALA A 21 26.88 11.23 -43.30
CA ALA A 21 27.20 11.42 -44.70
C ALA A 21 27.71 12.85 -44.99
N ALA A 22 28.91 13.27 -44.55
CA ALA A 22 29.69 14.31 -45.16
C ALA A 22 31.11 14.42 -44.58
N ARG A 23 31.97 13.44 -44.75
CA ARG A 23 33.41 13.68 -44.79
C ARG A 23 34.01 12.99 -46.01
N ARG A 24 34.46 13.81 -46.96
CA ARG A 24 35.18 13.36 -48.16
C ARG A 24 36.48 12.68 -47.71
N CYS A 25 36.58 11.39 -47.95
CA CYS A 25 37.81 10.59 -47.78
C CYS A 25 38.32 10.17 -49.18
N PRO A 26 39.64 10.08 -49.41
CA PRO A 26 40.18 9.85 -50.76
C PRO A 26 39.84 8.45 -51.25
N ARG A 27 39.69 8.34 -52.56
CA ARG A 27 39.35 7.10 -53.33
C ARG A 27 40.23 5.92 -52.94
N ARG A 28 39.76 5.07 -52.08
CA ARG A 28 40.21 3.71 -51.97
C ARG A 28 39.41 2.84 -52.94
N ARG A 29 40.16 1.96 -53.66
CA ARG A 29 39.60 1.00 -54.63
C ARG A 29 38.39 0.30 -54.05
N ALA A 30 37.33 0.29 -54.83
CA ALA A 30 36.09 -0.38 -54.50
C ALA A 30 36.33 -1.90 -54.43
N SER A 31 36.49 -2.43 -53.22
CA SER A 31 36.20 -3.83 -52.95
C SER A 31 34.69 -3.98 -53.18
N GLY A 32 34.29 -4.94 -54.00
CA GLY A 32 32.89 -5.12 -54.40
C GLY A 32 32.00 -5.20 -53.16
N ARG A 33 31.21 -4.16 -52.94
CA ARG A 33 30.14 -4.19 -51.94
C ARG A 33 29.10 -5.16 -52.46
N ARG A 34 29.04 -6.34 -51.86
CA ARG A 34 27.91 -7.25 -52.09
C ARG A 34 26.63 -6.49 -51.70
N GLY A 35 25.77 -6.22 -52.65
CA GLY A 35 24.48 -5.61 -52.38
C GLY A 35 23.66 -6.59 -51.51
N PHE A 36 23.03 -6.06 -50.47
CA PHE A 36 22.12 -6.83 -49.63
C PHE A 36 20.87 -7.18 -50.41
N THR A 37 20.49 -8.43 -50.47
CA THR A 37 19.30 -8.82 -51.23
C THR A 37 18.05 -8.55 -50.40
N LEU A 38 16.93 -8.26 -51.03
CA LEU A 38 15.63 -8.02 -50.36
C LEU A 38 15.25 -9.23 -49.51
N VAL A 39 15.58 -10.45 -49.96
CA VAL A 39 15.29 -11.69 -49.23
C VAL A 39 16.12 -11.77 -47.92
N GLU A 40 17.41 -11.42 -47.94
CA GLU A 40 18.26 -11.39 -46.73
C GLU A 40 17.72 -10.40 -45.70
N LEU A 41 17.25 -9.23 -46.13
CA LEU A 41 16.63 -8.26 -45.23
C LEU A 41 15.32 -8.79 -44.63
N LEU A 42 14.48 -9.41 -45.48
CA LEU A 42 13.18 -9.92 -45.05
C LEU A 42 13.33 -11.07 -44.03
N VAL A 43 14.31 -11.96 -44.23
CA VAL A 43 14.59 -13.05 -43.27
C VAL A 43 15.06 -12.48 -41.91
N VAL A 44 15.93 -11.47 -41.93
CA VAL A 44 16.41 -10.86 -40.67
C VAL A 44 15.27 -10.20 -39.91
N ILE A 45 14.40 -9.40 -40.58
CA ILE A 45 13.28 -8.78 -39.86
C ILE A 45 12.27 -9.82 -39.38
N ALA A 46 12.06 -10.92 -40.10
CA ALA A 46 11.18 -12.01 -39.68
C ALA A 46 11.71 -12.69 -38.39
N ILE A 47 13.02 -12.94 -38.34
CA ILE A 47 13.67 -13.52 -37.14
C ILE A 47 13.57 -12.54 -35.96
N ILE A 48 13.88 -11.27 -36.17
CA ILE A 48 13.78 -10.25 -35.11
C ILE A 48 12.34 -10.12 -34.60
N ALA A 49 11.36 -10.08 -35.50
CA ALA A 49 9.94 -9.99 -35.14
C ALA A 49 9.50 -11.20 -34.31
N THR A 50 9.94 -12.41 -34.70
CA THR A 50 9.65 -13.63 -33.95
C THR A 50 10.28 -13.61 -32.55
N LEU A 51 11.56 -13.21 -32.45
CA LEU A 51 12.24 -13.10 -31.16
C LEU A 51 11.57 -12.06 -30.24
N ILE A 52 11.24 -10.86 -30.75
CA ILE A 52 10.55 -9.83 -29.98
C ILE A 52 9.16 -10.31 -29.56
N GLY A 53 8.43 -10.98 -30.47
CA GLY A 53 7.10 -11.52 -30.18
C GLY A 53 7.09 -12.53 -29.03
N LEU A 54 8.15 -13.33 -28.89
CA LEU A 54 8.30 -14.28 -27.78
C LEU A 54 8.85 -13.63 -26.49
N LEU A 55 9.75 -12.66 -26.62
CA LEU A 55 10.40 -12.02 -25.46
C LEU A 55 9.48 -11.03 -24.76
N LEU A 56 8.65 -10.30 -25.47
CA LEU A 56 7.82 -9.22 -24.89
C LEU A 56 6.88 -9.72 -23.78
N PRO A 57 6.08 -10.79 -23.96
CA PRO A 57 5.25 -11.34 -22.89
C PRO A 57 6.06 -11.85 -21.70
N ALA A 58 7.20 -12.51 -21.97
CA ALA A 58 8.06 -13.04 -20.92
C ALA A 58 8.66 -11.93 -20.03
N VAL A 59 9.14 -10.84 -20.66
CA VAL A 59 9.68 -9.68 -19.93
C VAL A 59 8.58 -9.00 -19.09
N GLN A 60 7.38 -8.86 -19.62
CA GLN A 60 6.25 -8.25 -18.87
C GLN A 60 5.88 -9.10 -17.65
N SER A 61 5.82 -10.42 -17.80
CA SER A 61 5.54 -11.34 -16.70
C SER A 61 6.64 -11.31 -15.63
N ALA A 62 7.92 -11.28 -16.05
CA ALA A 62 9.04 -11.17 -15.14
C ALA A 62 9.05 -9.84 -14.36
N ARG A 63 8.72 -8.73 -15.01
CA ARG A 63 8.60 -7.41 -14.36
C ARG A 63 7.47 -7.40 -13.32
N GLU A 64 6.33 -7.99 -13.63
CA GLU A 64 5.21 -8.05 -12.68
C GLU A 64 5.56 -8.95 -11.48
N ALA A 65 6.19 -10.09 -11.71
CA ALA A 65 6.68 -10.95 -10.63
C ALA A 65 7.67 -10.20 -9.72
N ALA A 66 8.59 -9.42 -10.29
CA ALA A 66 9.52 -8.60 -9.53
C ALA A 66 8.81 -7.53 -8.69
N ARG A 67 7.82 -6.82 -9.26
CA ARG A 67 7.00 -5.84 -8.51
C ARG A 67 6.25 -6.50 -7.36
N ARG A 68 5.67 -7.67 -7.59
CA ARG A 68 4.97 -8.44 -6.55
C ARG A 68 5.90 -8.85 -5.40
N ILE A 69 7.12 -9.30 -5.71
CA ILE A 69 8.13 -9.61 -4.69
C ILE A 69 8.47 -8.35 -3.89
N GLN A 70 8.59 -7.21 -4.54
CA GLN A 70 8.89 -5.95 -3.85
C GLN A 70 7.74 -5.50 -2.94
N CYS A 71 6.47 -5.65 -3.36
CA CYS A 71 5.31 -5.37 -2.48
C CYS A 71 5.33 -6.28 -1.25
N GLY A 72 5.67 -7.56 -1.41
CA GLY A 72 5.86 -8.47 -0.28
C GLY A 72 7.01 -8.08 0.64
N ASN A 73 8.13 -7.61 0.09
CA ASN A 73 9.24 -7.12 0.89
C ASN A 73 8.87 -5.85 1.69
N ASN A 74 8.08 -4.95 1.11
CA ASN A 74 7.53 -3.80 1.82
C ASN A 74 6.66 -4.25 3.01
N LEU A 75 5.75 -5.21 2.79
CA LEU A 75 4.96 -5.79 3.88
C LEU A 75 5.82 -6.40 4.98
N LYS A 76 6.91 -7.11 4.63
CA LYS A 76 7.86 -7.63 5.61
C LYS A 76 8.56 -6.52 6.40
N GLN A 77 8.96 -5.43 5.76
CA GLN A 77 9.56 -4.28 6.45
C GLN A 77 8.56 -3.64 7.41
N LEU A 78 7.29 -3.48 7.01
CA LEU A 78 6.23 -3.01 7.90
C LEU A 78 6.03 -3.97 9.09
N GLY A 79 6.07 -5.28 8.84
CA GLY A 79 6.01 -6.32 9.88
C GLY A 79 7.16 -6.21 10.88
N LEU A 80 8.39 -6.05 10.39
CA LEU A 80 9.55 -5.82 11.27
C LEU A 80 9.38 -4.55 12.10
N GLY A 81 8.85 -3.47 11.51
CA GLY A 81 8.50 -2.24 12.23
C GLY A 81 7.48 -2.49 13.33
N LEU A 82 6.41 -3.26 13.07
CA LEU A 82 5.40 -3.64 14.08
C LEU A 82 5.99 -4.47 15.21
N HIS A 83 6.80 -5.46 14.89
CA HIS A 83 7.44 -6.30 15.91
C HIS A 83 8.43 -5.51 16.76
N SER A 84 9.21 -4.61 16.16
CA SER A 84 10.11 -3.70 16.86
C SER A 84 9.35 -2.74 17.78
N TYR A 85 8.23 -2.19 17.30
CA TYR A 85 7.33 -1.40 18.12
C TYR A 85 6.79 -2.21 19.31
N ASN A 86 6.32 -3.45 19.07
CA ASN A 86 5.85 -4.33 20.15
C ASN A 86 6.96 -4.71 21.14
N ALA A 87 8.19 -4.88 20.67
CA ALA A 87 9.34 -5.14 21.55
C ALA A 87 9.63 -3.95 22.48
N ALA A 88 9.58 -2.72 21.94
CA ALA A 88 9.85 -1.49 22.67
C ALA A 88 8.73 -1.13 23.65
N TYR A 89 7.47 -1.25 23.22
CA TYR A 89 6.32 -0.74 23.99
C TYR A 89 5.44 -1.83 24.61
N ARG A 90 5.74 -3.11 24.38
CA ARG A 90 4.95 -4.27 24.82
C ARG A 90 3.49 -4.28 24.34
N MET A 91 3.22 -3.57 23.25
CA MET A 91 1.93 -3.45 22.58
C MET A 91 2.13 -3.18 21.09
N LEU A 92 1.10 -3.40 20.29
CA LEU A 92 1.05 -2.96 18.90
C LEU A 92 0.57 -1.49 18.84
N PRO A 93 0.93 -0.75 17.78
CA PRO A 93 0.38 0.59 17.58
C PRO A 93 -1.13 0.49 17.37
N GLY A 94 -1.88 1.41 17.96
CA GLY A 94 -3.28 1.58 17.59
C GLY A 94 -3.40 2.10 16.15
N TYR A 95 -4.54 1.84 15.49
CA TYR A 95 -4.76 2.47 14.20
C TYR A 95 -4.84 3.99 14.32
N MET A 96 -5.16 4.46 15.50
CA MET A 96 -5.24 5.86 15.88
C MET A 96 -4.60 6.01 17.27
N THR A 97 -3.67 6.92 17.41
CA THR A 97 -3.05 7.26 18.70
C THR A 97 -3.51 8.66 19.10
N ASP A 98 -4.39 8.74 20.06
CA ASP A 98 -4.79 9.99 20.69
C ASP A 98 -4.03 10.13 22.01
N LYS A 99 -3.15 11.11 22.08
CA LYS A 99 -2.38 11.42 23.30
C LYS A 99 -2.99 12.60 24.06
N PHE A 100 -3.77 13.44 23.42
CA PHE A 100 -4.12 14.78 23.93
C PHE A 100 -5.61 15.14 23.90
N GLY A 101 -6.51 14.21 23.52
CA GLY A 101 -7.96 14.44 23.60
C GLY A 101 -8.67 14.66 22.26
N PHE A 102 -9.96 14.91 22.33
CA PHE A 102 -11.01 14.75 21.30
C PHE A 102 -10.94 15.63 20.05
N GLU A 103 -10.08 16.62 19.96
CA GLU A 103 -10.31 17.73 19.03
C GLU A 103 -9.38 17.75 17.80
N GLY A 104 -8.70 16.65 17.48
CA GLY A 104 -7.72 16.67 16.40
C GLY A 104 -7.65 15.42 15.56
N THR A 105 -6.93 15.51 14.45
CA THR A 105 -6.52 14.35 13.67
C THR A 105 -5.40 13.61 14.40
N ASN A 106 -5.58 12.33 14.58
CA ASN A 106 -4.64 11.46 15.28
C ASN A 106 -3.58 10.87 14.35
N TRP A 107 -2.44 10.46 14.92
CA TRP A 107 -1.44 9.72 14.17
C TRP A 107 -1.91 8.30 13.88
N SER A 108 -1.67 7.85 12.65
CA SER A 108 -1.95 6.47 12.24
C SER A 108 -0.92 5.48 12.79
N TRP A 109 -1.23 4.19 12.70
CA TRP A 109 -0.27 3.11 12.97
C TRP A 109 0.99 3.24 12.10
N GLY A 110 0.83 3.68 10.84
CA GLY A 110 1.95 3.89 9.91
C GLY A 110 2.92 4.96 10.40
N ALA A 111 2.39 6.09 10.91
CA ALA A 111 3.21 7.12 11.52
C ALA A 111 3.94 6.62 12.79
N ALA A 112 3.27 5.81 13.61
CA ALA A 112 3.84 5.30 14.85
C ALA A 112 5.05 4.38 14.64
N ILE A 113 5.11 3.64 13.53
CA ILE A 113 6.23 2.73 13.23
C ILE A 113 7.38 3.34 12.43
N LEU A 114 7.29 4.60 12.01
CA LEU A 114 8.33 5.26 11.18
C LEU A 114 9.73 5.11 11.76
N GLN A 115 9.90 5.28 13.05
CA GLN A 115 11.22 5.16 13.71
C GLN A 115 11.82 3.74 13.60
N PHE A 116 11.01 2.73 13.32
CA PHE A 116 11.43 1.33 13.22
C PHE A 116 11.58 0.84 11.77
N ILE A 117 11.35 1.70 10.79
CA ILE A 117 11.45 1.40 9.35
C ILE A 117 12.37 2.39 8.62
N GLU A 118 13.46 2.79 9.29
CA GLU A 118 14.49 3.71 8.78
C GLU A 118 13.97 5.13 8.47
N GLN A 119 12.81 5.53 9.01
CA GLN A 119 12.23 6.86 8.88
C GLN A 119 12.28 7.65 10.21
N GLY A 120 13.28 7.36 11.06
CA GLY A 120 13.48 8.06 12.34
C GLY A 120 13.58 9.59 12.19
N PRO A 121 14.40 10.12 11.27
CA PRO A 121 14.48 11.58 11.06
C PRO A 121 13.13 12.21 10.71
N LEU A 122 12.29 11.54 9.93
CA LEU A 122 10.94 12.01 9.59
C LEU A 122 10.02 11.96 10.81
N TYR A 123 10.08 10.88 11.60
CA TYR A 123 9.33 10.74 12.85
C TYR A 123 9.61 11.88 13.83
N ASP A 124 10.90 12.21 14.04
CA ASP A 124 11.35 13.28 14.93
C ASP A 124 10.97 14.66 14.39
N PHE A 125 11.17 14.90 13.09
CA PHE A 125 10.82 16.17 12.44
C PHE A 125 9.32 16.47 12.55
N LEU A 126 8.47 15.46 12.35
CA LEU A 126 7.02 15.61 12.47
C LEU A 126 6.58 15.79 13.93
N GLY A 127 7.34 15.27 14.89
CA GLY A 127 7.02 15.27 16.31
C GLY A 127 5.92 14.27 16.67
N VAL A 128 5.92 13.08 16.06
CA VAL A 128 4.86 12.07 16.21
C VAL A 128 4.59 11.67 17.66
N SER A 129 5.62 11.70 18.51
CA SER A 129 5.48 11.41 19.96
C SER A 129 5.20 12.65 20.84
N GLN A 130 5.21 13.84 20.25
CA GLN A 130 5.21 15.10 21.00
C GLN A 130 3.95 15.93 20.78
N VAL A 131 3.46 15.97 19.54
CA VAL A 131 2.30 16.78 19.13
C VAL A 131 1.28 15.93 18.40
N ASP A 132 0.05 16.38 18.37
CA ASP A 132 -1.00 15.75 17.55
C ASP A 132 -0.77 15.96 16.07
N ALA A 133 -1.26 15.04 15.24
CA ALA A 133 -1.10 15.08 13.80
C ALA A 133 -1.66 16.37 13.18
N HIS A 134 -2.79 16.90 13.71
CA HIS A 134 -3.39 18.14 13.21
C HIS A 134 -2.49 19.37 13.49
N VAL A 135 -1.77 19.39 14.62
CA VAL A 135 -0.83 20.45 14.97
C VAL A 135 0.37 20.40 14.00
N ALA A 136 0.90 19.21 13.77
CA ALA A 136 1.97 19.02 12.78
C ALA A 136 1.49 19.39 11.37
N GLY A 137 0.28 19.02 10.97
CA GLY A 137 -0.31 19.35 9.67
C GLY A 137 -0.63 20.85 9.47
N ALA A 138 -0.66 21.65 10.54
CA ALA A 138 -0.79 23.10 10.44
C ALA A 138 0.51 23.79 10.00
N ASP A 139 1.67 23.17 10.23
CA ASP A 139 2.97 23.64 9.75
C ASP A 139 3.16 23.24 8.29
N ALA A 140 3.42 24.23 7.42
CA ALA A 140 3.55 23.99 5.98
C ALA A 140 4.72 23.07 5.61
N ASN A 141 5.84 23.14 6.34
CA ASN A 141 7.02 22.31 6.07
C ASN A 141 6.77 20.84 6.48
N LYS A 142 6.14 20.65 7.64
CA LYS A 142 5.75 19.31 8.11
C LYS A 142 4.69 18.70 7.20
N LEU A 143 3.70 19.46 6.76
CA LEU A 143 2.71 19.00 5.79
C LEU A 143 3.37 18.62 4.46
N ALA A 144 4.30 19.43 3.94
CA ALA A 144 5.03 19.10 2.73
C ALA A 144 5.84 17.80 2.88
N ALA A 145 6.41 17.54 4.06
CA ALA A 145 7.08 16.27 4.35
C ALA A 145 6.10 15.09 4.39
N MET A 146 4.90 15.27 4.94
CA MET A 146 3.85 14.24 4.94
C MET A 146 3.27 13.94 3.55
N GLN A 147 3.52 14.80 2.58
CA GLN A 147 3.10 14.63 1.18
C GLN A 147 4.16 13.93 0.32
N GLN A 148 5.33 13.64 0.86
CA GLN A 148 6.37 12.88 0.14
C GLN A 148 6.07 11.39 0.17
N ALA A 149 6.37 10.72 -0.94
CA ALA A 149 6.22 9.27 -1.03
C ALA A 149 7.21 8.57 -0.07
N ILE A 150 6.71 7.61 0.69
CA ILE A 150 7.54 6.70 1.49
C ILE A 150 7.53 5.35 0.77
N PRO A 151 8.67 4.92 0.17
CA PRO A 151 8.71 3.72 -0.67
C PRO A 151 8.17 2.46 0.01
N THR A 152 8.43 2.28 1.30
CA THR A 152 7.96 1.13 2.09
C THR A 152 6.43 1.05 2.17
N PHE A 153 5.72 2.18 2.08
CA PHE A 153 4.26 2.21 2.08
C PHE A 153 3.64 2.16 0.68
N ARG A 154 4.45 2.12 -0.37
CA ARG A 154 3.95 2.14 -1.74
C ARG A 154 4.25 0.85 -2.49
N CYS A 155 3.22 0.23 -3.06
CA CYS A 155 3.40 -0.90 -3.97
C CYS A 155 3.90 -0.39 -5.33
N PRO A 156 4.99 -0.95 -5.92
CA PRO A 156 5.52 -0.54 -7.22
C PRO A 156 4.57 -0.71 -8.39
N THR A 157 3.54 -1.53 -8.25
CA THR A 157 2.48 -1.70 -9.25
C THR A 157 1.46 -0.56 -9.22
N GLU A 158 1.43 0.24 -8.13
CA GLU A 158 0.52 1.36 -7.99
C GLU A 158 0.93 2.53 -8.89
N THR A 159 0.07 2.86 -9.84
CA THR A 159 0.24 3.98 -10.79
C THR A 159 -0.55 5.23 -10.39
N GLY A 160 -1.31 5.17 -9.30
CA GLY A 160 -2.09 6.28 -8.78
C GLY A 160 -1.24 7.42 -8.21
N PRO A 161 -1.87 8.48 -7.74
CA PRO A 161 -1.20 9.67 -7.24
C PRO A 161 -0.31 9.35 -6.02
N VAL A 162 0.66 10.20 -5.74
CA VAL A 162 1.47 10.11 -4.51
C VAL A 162 0.67 10.59 -3.30
N ILE A 163 -0.18 11.59 -3.52
CA ILE A 163 -0.98 12.23 -2.47
C ILE A 163 -2.42 11.76 -2.61
N ASN A 164 -3.01 11.31 -1.52
CA ASN A 164 -4.40 10.90 -1.48
C ASN A 164 -5.30 12.09 -1.14
N SER A 165 -5.97 12.64 -2.16
CA SER A 165 -6.96 13.69 -2.01
C SER A 165 -8.39 13.17 -1.83
N ASP A 166 -8.60 11.86 -1.96
CA ASP A 166 -9.93 11.24 -1.87
C ASP A 166 -10.38 10.99 -0.42
N TRP A 167 -9.43 11.08 0.51
CA TRP A 167 -9.68 10.96 1.94
C TRP A 167 -9.44 12.28 2.64
N ASN A 168 -10.34 12.67 3.52
CA ASN A 168 -10.14 13.74 4.47
C ASN A 168 -9.23 13.27 5.64
N ALA A 169 -8.00 12.90 5.31
CA ALA A 169 -7.13 12.15 6.20
C ALA A 169 -6.52 12.99 7.31
N MET A 170 -6.29 14.28 7.08
CA MET A 170 -5.66 15.14 8.07
C MET A 170 -6.38 16.47 8.21
N ARG A 171 -6.92 16.74 9.39
CA ARG A 171 -7.46 18.04 9.77
C ARG A 171 -6.30 18.99 10.11
N ARG A 172 -6.31 20.20 9.57
CA ARG A 172 -5.28 21.21 9.84
C ARG A 172 -5.54 22.04 11.11
N GLY A 173 -6.35 21.53 12.02
CA GLY A 173 -6.82 22.20 13.23
C GLY A 173 -8.34 22.38 13.25
N PHE A 174 -8.87 22.74 14.40
CA PHE A 174 -10.32 22.94 14.60
C PHE A 174 -10.86 23.98 13.60
N GLY A 175 -11.91 23.63 12.86
CA GLY A 175 -12.51 24.52 11.85
C GLY A 175 -11.69 24.76 10.58
N ARG A 176 -10.54 24.07 10.38
CA ARG A 176 -9.72 24.21 9.18
C ARG A 176 -9.96 23.06 8.19
N PRO A 177 -9.74 23.29 6.88
CA PRO A 177 -9.93 22.26 5.88
C PRO A 177 -8.94 21.09 6.09
N PHE A 178 -9.35 19.90 5.67
CA PHE A 178 -8.49 18.75 5.64
C PHE A 178 -7.33 18.93 4.64
N ALA A 179 -6.18 18.35 4.95
CA ALA A 179 -5.05 18.31 4.05
C ALA A 179 -4.81 16.87 3.58
N PRO A 180 -4.60 16.66 2.27
CA PRO A 180 -4.22 15.36 1.74
C PRO A 180 -2.78 15.04 2.15
N THR A 181 -2.51 13.75 2.40
CA THR A 181 -1.19 13.21 2.75
C THR A 181 -0.80 12.09 1.79
N THR A 182 0.44 11.59 1.92
CA THR A 182 0.94 10.53 1.04
C THR A 182 0.12 9.25 1.20
N ILE A 183 -0.08 8.56 0.08
CA ILE A 183 -0.82 7.29 0.08
C ILE A 183 -0.01 6.16 0.71
N SER A 184 -0.74 5.18 1.26
CA SER A 184 -0.28 3.86 1.61
C SER A 184 -1.07 2.82 0.81
N ASN A 185 -0.38 1.87 0.20
CA ASN A 185 -1.00 0.68 -0.38
C ASN A 185 -1.16 -0.46 0.64
N TYR A 186 -0.95 -0.18 1.92
CA TYR A 186 -1.05 -1.15 2.99
C TYR A 186 -1.95 -0.62 4.10
N VAL A 187 -2.85 -1.47 4.57
CA VAL A 187 -3.85 -1.16 5.62
C VAL A 187 -3.79 -2.20 6.72
N GLY A 188 -3.93 -1.75 7.96
CA GLY A 188 -4.03 -2.65 9.11
C GLY A 188 -5.40 -3.34 9.18
N SER A 189 -5.46 -4.55 9.72
CA SER A 189 -6.73 -5.23 9.99
C SER A 189 -7.40 -4.67 11.24
N ASN A 190 -8.68 -4.30 11.16
CA ASN A 190 -9.40 -3.69 12.27
C ASN A 190 -10.56 -4.56 12.76
N HIS A 191 -11.42 -5.01 11.88
CA HIS A 191 -12.63 -5.74 12.23
C HIS A 191 -12.90 -6.85 11.22
N SER A 192 -13.33 -8.02 11.69
CA SER A 192 -13.71 -9.13 10.83
C SER A 192 -15.03 -8.92 10.12
N HIS A 193 -15.89 -8.02 10.60
CA HIS A 193 -17.21 -7.73 10.07
C HIS A 193 -17.39 -6.25 9.71
N ARG A 194 -18.45 -5.89 8.96
CA ARG A 194 -18.76 -4.52 8.46
C ARG A 194 -18.94 -3.42 9.51
N ASN A 195 -18.95 -3.74 10.79
CA ASN A 195 -19.30 -2.79 11.83
C ASN A 195 -18.08 -2.22 12.54
N ASN A 196 -17.37 -1.30 11.91
CA ASN A 196 -16.25 -0.58 12.51
C ASN A 196 -16.65 0.51 13.52
N ARG A 197 -17.94 0.63 13.89
CA ARG A 197 -18.46 1.61 14.85
C ARG A 197 -18.47 1.13 16.30
N THR A 198 -18.32 -0.17 16.51
CA THR A 198 -18.34 -0.70 17.88
C THR A 198 -16.96 -0.58 18.51
N PRO A 199 -16.87 -0.27 19.81
CA PRO A 199 -15.61 -0.30 20.57
C PRO A 199 -14.96 -1.70 20.58
N ALA A 200 -15.70 -2.72 20.17
CA ALA A 200 -15.27 -4.11 20.12
C ALA A 200 -14.65 -4.49 18.77
N THR A 201 -13.66 -3.73 18.29
CA THR A 201 -12.86 -4.18 17.16
C THR A 201 -12.11 -5.45 17.54
N ASN A 202 -12.28 -6.50 16.74
CA ASN A 202 -11.66 -7.80 16.99
C ASN A 202 -10.42 -8.07 16.12
N GLY A 203 -10.03 -7.16 15.24
CA GLY A 203 -8.78 -7.22 14.47
C GLY A 203 -7.55 -6.82 15.27
N VAL A 204 -6.39 -6.80 14.62
CA VAL A 204 -5.09 -6.53 15.23
C VAL A 204 -4.94 -5.05 15.62
N PHE A 205 -5.40 -4.14 14.77
CA PHE A 205 -5.32 -2.70 15.03
C PHE A 205 -6.62 -2.20 15.65
N VAL A 206 -6.50 -1.70 16.87
CA VAL A 206 -7.63 -1.17 17.63
C VAL A 206 -7.47 0.33 17.86
N ASN A 207 -8.58 1.00 18.14
CA ASN A 207 -8.54 2.39 18.59
C ASN A 207 -7.88 2.46 19.98
N VAL A 208 -6.93 3.36 20.14
CA VAL A 208 -6.25 3.66 21.41
C VAL A 208 -6.51 5.13 21.82
N GLY A 209 -7.57 5.73 21.34
CA GLY A 209 -7.93 7.11 21.61
C GLY A 209 -8.74 7.31 22.89
N TYR A 210 -8.75 8.56 23.34
CA TYR A 210 -9.55 8.99 24.48
C TYR A 210 -11.00 9.27 24.05
N ASN A 211 -11.92 8.37 24.39
CA ASN A 211 -13.34 8.68 24.38
C ASN A 211 -13.91 8.41 25.77
N ALA A 212 -14.33 9.46 26.48
CA ALA A 212 -14.87 9.37 27.84
C ALA A 212 -16.08 8.42 27.92
N ALA A 213 -16.86 8.29 26.84
CA ALA A 213 -18.00 7.35 26.77
C ALA A 213 -17.59 5.90 26.55
N TYR A 214 -16.34 5.65 26.07
CA TYR A 214 -15.84 4.32 25.69
C TYR A 214 -14.59 3.88 26.46
N LEU A 215 -14.22 4.56 27.52
CA LEU A 215 -13.02 4.34 28.36
C LEU A 215 -12.84 2.90 28.85
N THR A 216 -13.90 2.13 28.96
CA THR A 216 -13.87 0.76 29.46
C THR A 216 -13.30 -0.28 28.49
N HIS A 217 -13.09 0.07 27.21
CA HIS A 217 -12.77 -0.87 26.14
C HIS A 217 -11.43 -0.63 25.44
N LEU A 218 -10.70 0.42 25.80
CA LEU A 218 -9.42 0.77 25.16
C LEU A 218 -8.28 -0.07 25.69
N LYS A 219 -8.33 -1.38 25.49
CA LYS A 219 -7.21 -2.26 25.81
C LYS A 219 -6.15 -2.13 24.72
N ARG A 220 -4.95 -1.71 25.11
CA ARG A 220 -3.77 -1.82 24.27
C ARG A 220 -3.54 -3.29 23.89
N ILE A 221 -3.48 -3.57 22.61
CA ILE A 221 -3.29 -4.92 22.09
C ILE A 221 -1.80 -5.17 21.91
N GLY A 222 -1.30 -6.30 22.38
CA GLY A 222 0.02 -6.82 22.05
C GLY A 222 -0.13 -8.22 21.46
N LEU A 223 0.93 -8.78 20.92
CA LEU A 223 0.91 -10.10 20.27
C LEU A 223 0.34 -11.21 21.17
N ARG A 224 0.52 -11.09 22.50
CA ARG A 224 -0.04 -12.03 23.49
C ARG A 224 -1.57 -12.09 23.54
N HIS A 225 -2.26 -11.09 22.98
CA HIS A 225 -3.72 -11.02 22.95
C HIS A 225 -4.31 -11.60 21.65
N ILE A 226 -3.47 -12.16 20.77
CA ILE A 226 -3.85 -12.86 19.56
C ILE A 226 -3.89 -14.34 19.89
N THR A 227 -5.03 -14.79 20.44
CA THR A 227 -5.20 -16.16 20.96
C THR A 227 -5.50 -17.16 19.85
N ASP A 228 -6.05 -16.73 18.72
CA ASP A 228 -6.35 -17.60 17.56
C ASP A 228 -5.10 -18.03 16.78
N GLY A 229 -3.94 -17.48 17.19
CA GLY A 229 -2.65 -17.79 16.63
C GLY A 229 -2.12 -16.69 15.70
N THR A 230 -0.94 -16.18 16.01
CA THR A 230 -0.32 -15.08 15.24
C THR A 230 -0.04 -15.43 13.79
N SER A 231 0.13 -16.72 13.46
CA SER A 231 0.33 -17.22 12.09
C SER A 231 -0.98 -17.35 11.29
N LYS A 232 -2.12 -17.21 11.96
CA LYS A 232 -3.46 -17.32 11.37
C LYS A 232 -4.23 -16.01 11.39
N THR A 233 -3.70 -14.96 12.00
CA THR A 233 -4.35 -13.66 12.10
C THR A 233 -3.67 -12.65 11.17
N ILE A 234 -4.44 -12.03 10.28
CA ILE A 234 -3.97 -10.98 9.38
C ILE A 234 -3.69 -9.71 10.18
N ALA A 235 -2.48 -9.18 10.06
CA ALA A 235 -2.12 -7.88 10.61
C ALA A 235 -2.26 -6.76 9.57
N ILE A 236 -1.68 -6.92 8.39
CA ILE A 236 -1.69 -5.91 7.32
C ILE A 236 -2.07 -6.57 6.01
N GLY A 237 -2.85 -5.88 5.19
CA GLY A 237 -3.16 -6.30 3.82
C GLY A 237 -2.96 -5.17 2.82
N GLU A 238 -2.94 -5.51 1.54
CA GLU A 238 -2.84 -4.55 0.45
C GLU A 238 -4.14 -3.77 0.24
N ARG A 239 -4.01 -2.52 -0.22
CA ARG A 239 -5.12 -1.70 -0.73
C ARG A 239 -4.67 -0.88 -1.94
N ALA A 240 -5.29 -1.12 -3.09
CA ALA A 240 -5.08 -0.38 -4.31
C ALA A 240 -5.80 0.99 -4.25
N HIS A 241 -5.26 1.99 -4.96
CA HIS A 241 -5.95 3.26 -5.14
C HIS A 241 -7.10 3.15 -6.16
N ARG A 242 -6.83 2.46 -7.28
CA ARG A 242 -7.83 2.19 -8.31
C ARG A 242 -7.63 0.78 -8.86
N LEU A 243 -8.72 0.04 -9.03
CA LEU A 243 -8.70 -1.30 -9.59
C LEU A 243 -9.81 -1.46 -10.64
N ARG A 244 -9.47 -1.95 -11.82
CA ARG A 244 -10.43 -2.19 -12.91
C ARG A 244 -11.35 -0.98 -13.20
N GLY A 245 -10.80 0.24 -13.08
CA GLY A 245 -11.54 1.49 -13.26
C GLY A 245 -12.31 1.99 -12.04
N VAL A 246 -12.47 1.17 -11.01
CA VAL A 246 -13.14 1.52 -9.76
C VAL A 246 -12.16 2.20 -8.81
N LEU A 247 -12.54 3.33 -8.23
CA LEU A 247 -11.77 4.05 -7.23
C LEU A 247 -11.92 3.35 -5.87
N LEU A 248 -10.86 2.71 -5.37
CA LEU A 248 -10.82 2.03 -4.08
C LEU A 248 -10.10 2.84 -3.00
N ARG A 249 -9.59 4.02 -3.38
CA ARG A 249 -9.01 5.02 -2.47
C ARG A 249 -7.95 4.44 -1.54
N ALA A 250 -6.77 4.05 -2.05
CA ALA A 250 -5.65 3.60 -1.22
C ALA A 250 -5.60 4.30 0.14
N SER A 251 -4.99 3.69 1.12
CA SER A 251 -4.83 4.25 2.47
C SER A 251 -3.93 5.48 2.49
N VAL A 252 -3.73 6.06 3.67
CA VAL A 252 -2.75 7.12 3.93
C VAL A 252 -1.78 6.68 5.02
N VAL A 253 -0.55 7.22 4.96
CA VAL A 253 0.47 6.96 5.98
C VAL A 253 0.22 7.81 7.22
N PHE A 254 -0.19 9.06 7.04
CA PHE A 254 -0.33 10.04 8.12
C PHE A 254 -1.78 10.45 8.32
N GLY A 255 -2.14 10.57 9.56
CA GLY A 255 -3.42 11.09 9.98
C GLY A 255 -4.55 10.08 9.87
N VAL A 256 -5.46 10.17 10.81
CA VAL A 256 -6.76 9.52 10.77
C VAL A 256 -7.77 10.62 10.90
N GLY A 257 -8.59 10.81 9.88
CA GLY A 257 -9.63 11.84 9.90
C GLY A 257 -10.58 11.60 11.05
N ASP A 258 -11.04 12.70 11.65
CA ASP A 258 -12.13 12.65 12.61
C ASP A 258 -13.37 12.04 11.93
N SER A 259 -14.08 11.18 12.64
CA SER A 259 -15.39 10.71 12.20
C SER A 259 -16.30 11.93 12.13
N ASP A 260 -16.64 12.35 10.92
CA ASP A 260 -17.65 13.36 10.67
C ASP A 260 -18.86 13.09 11.56
N GLU A 261 -19.43 14.13 12.20
CA GLU A 261 -20.63 14.06 13.02
C GLU A 261 -21.81 13.39 12.29
N ASN A 262 -21.75 13.32 10.96
CA ASN A 262 -22.70 12.64 10.08
C ASN A 262 -22.49 11.14 9.91
N GLN A 263 -21.71 10.47 10.82
CA GLN A 263 -21.72 9.00 10.96
C GLN A 263 -21.14 8.18 9.78
N ASN A 264 -20.47 8.79 8.83
CA ASN A 264 -19.76 8.03 7.80
C ASN A 264 -18.35 7.70 8.27
N ASN A 265 -18.15 6.47 8.73
CA ASN A 265 -16.91 5.88 9.26
C ASN A 265 -15.70 5.90 8.31
N TYR A 266 -15.57 6.91 7.45
CA TYR A 266 -14.47 7.00 6.50
C TYR A 266 -13.15 7.35 7.19
N GLY A 267 -13.15 7.97 8.38
CA GLY A 267 -11.93 8.34 9.08
C GLY A 267 -11.05 7.13 9.42
N THR A 268 -11.63 6.09 10.01
CA THR A 268 -10.88 4.87 10.35
C THR A 268 -10.46 4.08 9.11
N SER A 269 -11.34 4.01 8.11
CA SER A 269 -11.04 3.31 6.85
C SER A 269 -9.89 3.94 6.06
N THR A 270 -9.43 5.14 6.43
CA THR A 270 -8.24 5.74 5.81
C THR A 270 -6.96 4.96 6.09
N VAL A 271 -6.88 4.21 7.19
CA VAL A 271 -5.66 3.53 7.63
C VAL A 271 -5.85 2.04 7.95
N VAL A 272 -7.09 1.57 8.07
CA VAL A 272 -7.40 0.17 8.35
C VAL A 272 -8.44 -0.40 7.39
N GLY A 273 -8.49 -1.73 7.27
CA GLY A 273 -9.41 -2.48 6.45
C GLY A 273 -10.27 -3.42 7.29
N ASP A 274 -11.52 -3.58 6.83
CA ASP A 274 -12.51 -4.47 7.43
C ASP A 274 -12.64 -5.76 6.62
N GLY A 275 -12.75 -6.89 7.30
CA GLY A 275 -13.01 -8.20 6.71
C GLY A 275 -14.44 -8.41 6.24
N GLY A 276 -15.38 -7.57 6.64
CA GLY A 276 -16.77 -7.61 6.19
C GLY A 276 -17.00 -7.22 4.72
N TRP A 277 -15.94 -6.97 3.95
CA TRP A 277 -15.97 -6.63 2.54
C TRP A 277 -15.15 -7.64 1.76
N THR A 278 -15.70 -8.15 0.66
CA THR A 278 -14.95 -9.03 -0.23
C THR A 278 -13.70 -8.35 -0.75
N ILE A 279 -12.63 -9.09 -0.89
CA ILE A 279 -11.38 -8.58 -1.45
C ILE A 279 -11.67 -7.97 -2.84
N ASN A 280 -11.06 -6.84 -3.15
CA ASN A 280 -11.24 -6.11 -4.41
C ASN A 280 -12.62 -5.48 -4.67
N SER A 281 -13.50 -5.37 -3.67
CA SER A 281 -14.86 -4.91 -3.88
C SER A 281 -15.19 -3.51 -3.34
N ASP A 282 -14.56 -3.09 -2.25
CA ASP A 282 -14.95 -1.87 -1.53
C ASP A 282 -13.75 -1.06 -1.03
N VAL A 283 -13.97 0.24 -0.85
CA VAL A 283 -12.98 1.20 -0.34
C VAL A 283 -12.59 0.95 1.12
N LYS A 284 -13.37 0.18 1.86
CA LYS A 284 -13.14 -0.14 3.29
C LYS A 284 -12.45 -1.48 3.48
N GLY A 285 -12.47 -2.35 2.45
CA GLY A 285 -11.85 -3.67 2.47
C GLY A 285 -10.39 -3.67 2.07
N PHE A 286 -9.92 -4.83 1.70
CA PHE A 286 -8.59 -5.07 1.14
C PHE A 286 -8.70 -5.19 -0.38
N SER A 287 -7.66 -4.74 -1.08
CA SER A 287 -7.62 -4.85 -2.54
C SER A 287 -6.18 -4.84 -3.04
N SER A 288 -5.93 -5.48 -4.17
CA SER A 288 -4.60 -5.56 -4.75
C SER A 288 -4.62 -5.37 -6.26
N LEU A 289 -3.57 -4.75 -6.77
CA LEU A 289 -3.28 -4.64 -8.19
C LEU A 289 -2.68 -5.95 -8.75
N HIS A 290 -2.27 -6.87 -7.89
CA HIS A 290 -1.76 -8.18 -8.26
C HIS A 290 -2.91 -9.13 -8.52
N ALA A 291 -3.05 -9.60 -9.77
CA ALA A 291 -4.18 -10.40 -10.21
C ALA A 291 -4.41 -11.64 -9.33
N GLY A 292 -5.62 -11.77 -8.80
CA GLY A 292 -6.17 -12.98 -8.17
C GLY A 292 -5.62 -13.34 -6.78
N THR A 293 -4.51 -12.75 -6.33
CA THR A 293 -3.87 -13.16 -5.08
C THR A 293 -3.22 -11.98 -4.34
N PRO A 294 -4.00 -11.15 -3.64
CA PRO A 294 -3.51 -10.12 -2.72
C PRO A 294 -2.54 -10.68 -1.69
N GLN A 295 -1.58 -9.86 -1.28
CA GLN A 295 -0.60 -10.23 -0.27
C GLN A 295 -1.01 -9.68 1.10
N PHE A 296 -0.83 -10.52 2.11
CA PHE A 296 -1.12 -10.21 3.50
C PHE A 296 0.08 -10.52 4.38
N LEU A 297 0.27 -9.69 5.37
CA LEU A 297 1.18 -9.93 6.48
C LEU A 297 0.39 -10.51 7.64
N MET A 298 0.81 -11.66 8.12
CA MET A 298 0.26 -12.26 9.34
C MET A 298 0.86 -11.59 10.58
N ALA A 299 0.21 -11.75 11.72
CA ALA A 299 0.66 -11.13 12.97
C ALA A 299 2.01 -11.68 13.48
N ASP A 300 2.46 -12.84 13.01
CA ASP A 300 3.79 -13.40 13.27
C ASP A 300 4.88 -12.86 12.33
N GLY A 301 4.53 -12.00 11.37
CA GLY A 301 5.44 -11.48 10.36
C GLY A 301 5.57 -12.36 9.10
N ALA A 302 4.86 -13.49 9.03
CA ALA A 302 4.83 -14.32 7.83
C ALA A 302 4.01 -13.64 6.73
N MET A 303 4.45 -13.81 5.47
CA MET A 303 3.72 -13.35 4.30
C MET A 303 2.86 -14.48 3.74
N ARG A 304 1.61 -14.17 3.42
CA ARG A 304 0.70 -15.09 2.71
C ARG A 304 0.01 -14.39 1.55
N SER A 305 -0.16 -15.12 0.46
CA SER A 305 -1.05 -14.72 -0.63
C SER A 305 -2.39 -15.40 -0.41
N ILE A 306 -3.46 -14.64 -0.38
CA ILE A 306 -4.82 -15.14 -0.15
C ILE A 306 -5.61 -14.89 -1.44
N SER A 307 -6.33 -15.91 -1.93
CA SER A 307 -7.15 -15.76 -3.14
C SER A 307 -8.25 -14.72 -2.94
N GLU A 308 -8.57 -13.93 -3.98
CA GLU A 308 -9.76 -13.07 -3.96
C GLU A 308 -11.07 -13.86 -3.87
N ASP A 309 -11.04 -15.16 -4.22
CA ASP A 309 -12.18 -16.10 -4.14
C ASP A 309 -12.25 -16.85 -2.80
N ILE A 310 -11.48 -16.44 -1.78
CA ILE A 310 -11.58 -17.06 -0.45
C ILE A 310 -13.03 -17.03 0.05
N ASP A 311 -13.43 -18.08 0.78
CA ASP A 311 -14.75 -18.10 1.41
C ASP A 311 -14.97 -16.84 2.25
N HIS A 312 -15.89 -16.03 1.76
CA HIS A 312 -16.25 -14.75 2.34
C HIS A 312 -17.77 -14.53 2.25
N ARG A 313 -18.34 -14.09 3.34
CA ARG A 313 -19.75 -13.72 3.44
C ARG A 313 -19.89 -12.32 3.99
N THR A 314 -20.91 -11.63 3.54
CA THR A 314 -21.16 -10.24 3.95
C THR A 314 -22.33 -10.09 4.90
N ASP A 315 -22.91 -11.21 5.33
CA ASP A 315 -24.00 -11.32 6.30
C ASP A 315 -23.45 -11.47 7.74
N ALA A 316 -24.24 -11.09 8.70
CA ALA A 316 -23.96 -11.37 10.11
C ALA A 316 -24.58 -12.73 10.50
N PRO A 317 -23.96 -13.50 11.38
CA PRO A 317 -22.75 -13.29 12.18
C PRO A 317 -21.44 -13.62 11.42
N ILE A 318 -20.28 -13.42 12.07
CA ILE A 318 -18.96 -13.86 11.57
C ILE A 318 -19.04 -15.37 11.31
N ASN A 319 -18.89 -15.78 10.06
CA ASN A 319 -19.18 -17.17 9.65
C ASN A 319 -18.37 -17.68 8.45
N CYS A 320 -17.30 -16.97 8.05
CA CYS A 320 -16.49 -17.36 6.89
C CYS A 320 -14.98 -17.30 7.17
N THR A 321 -14.22 -18.01 6.33
CA THR A 321 -12.76 -18.16 6.51
C THR A 321 -12.04 -16.82 6.53
N PHE A 322 -12.39 -15.87 5.66
CA PHE A 322 -11.72 -14.58 5.61
C PHE A 322 -11.95 -13.75 6.88
N GLU A 323 -13.16 -13.76 7.43
CA GLU A 323 -13.49 -13.08 8.68
C GLU A 323 -12.71 -13.67 9.87
N TYR A 324 -12.58 -15.01 9.93
CA TYR A 324 -11.78 -15.69 10.96
C TYR A 324 -10.28 -15.34 10.90
N LEU A 325 -9.74 -15.08 9.70
CA LEU A 325 -8.36 -14.66 9.56
C LEU A 325 -8.10 -13.23 10.05
N ILE A 326 -9.12 -12.44 10.26
CA ILE A 326 -9.01 -11.06 10.77
C ILE A 326 -9.25 -11.00 12.28
N GLY A 327 -10.09 -11.88 12.81
CA GLY A 327 -10.33 -12.02 14.25
C GLY A 327 -9.04 -12.41 14.98
N ARG A 328 -8.76 -11.77 16.13
CA ARG A 328 -7.58 -12.06 16.95
C ARG A 328 -7.84 -12.99 18.14
N ALA A 329 -9.10 -13.12 18.52
CA ALA A 329 -9.52 -13.83 19.73
C ALA A 329 -11.03 -14.15 19.64
N ASP A 330 -11.43 -14.89 18.63
CA ASP A 330 -12.83 -15.30 18.41
C ASP A 330 -13.02 -16.82 18.52
N ASP A 331 -11.93 -17.53 18.88
CA ASP A 331 -11.86 -18.98 19.06
C ASP A 331 -12.23 -19.78 17.79
N ASN A 332 -12.22 -19.14 16.63
CA ASN A 332 -12.48 -19.79 15.35
C ASN A 332 -11.18 -20.34 14.75
N VAL A 333 -11.17 -21.62 14.48
CA VAL A 333 -10.02 -22.30 13.87
C VAL A 333 -10.18 -22.31 12.35
N THR A 334 -9.33 -21.56 11.67
CA THR A 334 -9.22 -21.68 10.22
C THR A 334 -8.52 -22.98 9.85
N GLY A 335 -9.10 -23.72 8.90
CA GLY A 335 -8.41 -24.81 8.22
C GLY A 335 -7.18 -24.34 7.44
N SER A 336 -6.63 -25.18 6.57
CA SER A 336 -5.65 -24.77 5.55
C SER A 336 -6.35 -23.90 4.49
N PHE A 337 -5.79 -22.72 4.22
CA PHE A 337 -6.29 -21.77 3.22
C PHE A 337 -5.15 -21.31 2.31
#